data_8eba7c553b19f1cc867b743e63a11924
#
_entry.id   8eba7c553b19f1cc867b743e63a11924
#
_cell.length_a   1.000
_cell.length_b   1.000
_cell.length_c   1.000
_cell.angle_alpha   90.00
_cell.angle_beta   90.00
_cell.angle_gamma   90.00
#
_symmetry.space_group_name_H-M   'P 1'
#
loop_
_entity.id
_entity.type
_entity.pdbx_description
1 polymer ?
#
loop_
_entity_poly.entity_id
_entity_poly.type
_entity_poly.pdbx_seq_one_letter_code
_entity_poly.pdbx_strand_id
1 'polypeptide(L)'
;MKKNIIILLTAVVSALSLSSCNKDELNPESIITVDKVEYTPFDLWLNKNYVDPYNIQFKYRYEAIEADYNYYTVPADYDNSIILAHLVKYLCLEAYDAVGGIEFTRANFPKMIFLIGDYEYKNNGSIVLGTAEGGRKILLTGVNYLDGFIDNIDKLNNYYFKTIHHEFTHILNQTKDMPTSYQFVTPADYVA
;
A
#
# COMPACT_ATOMS: atom_id res chain seq x y z
N MET A 1 10.76 -36.42 -57.82
CA MET A 1 9.31 -36.23 -57.57
C MET A 1 8.98 -36.15 -56.08
N LYS A 2 9.36 -37.10 -55.23
CA LYS A 2 9.03 -37.12 -53.77
C LYS A 2 9.54 -35.87 -53.01
N LYS A 3 10.72 -35.34 -53.32
CA LYS A 3 11.32 -34.17 -52.64
C LYS A 3 10.56 -32.90 -52.92
N ASN A 4 10.04 -32.70 -54.12
CA ASN A 4 9.27 -31.52 -54.50
C ASN A 4 7.86 -31.53 -53.87
N ILE A 5 7.30 -32.72 -53.65
CA ILE A 5 5.99 -32.89 -52.99
C ILE A 5 6.10 -32.54 -51.49
N ILE A 6 7.19 -32.91 -50.83
CA ILE A 6 7.43 -32.58 -49.43
C ILE A 6 7.60 -31.07 -49.25
N ILE A 7 8.37 -30.42 -50.13
CA ILE A 7 8.55 -28.96 -50.10
C ILE A 7 7.23 -28.22 -50.30
N LEU A 8 6.37 -28.73 -51.22
CA LEU A 8 5.06 -28.11 -51.46
C LEU A 8 4.13 -28.29 -50.24
N LEU A 9 4.16 -29.44 -49.59
CA LEU A 9 3.36 -29.74 -48.39
C LEU A 9 3.79 -28.89 -47.22
N THR A 10 5.09 -28.68 -46.98
CA THR A 10 5.59 -27.80 -45.92
C THR A 10 5.26 -26.33 -46.17
N ALA A 11 5.31 -25.87 -47.42
CA ALA A 11 4.91 -24.52 -47.79
C ALA A 11 3.40 -24.27 -47.56
N VAL A 12 2.54 -25.24 -47.84
CA VAL A 12 1.10 -25.15 -47.60
C VAL A 12 0.77 -25.16 -46.11
N VAL A 13 1.43 -25.97 -45.30
CA VAL A 13 1.24 -26.03 -43.86
C VAL A 13 1.70 -24.73 -43.20
N SER A 14 2.83 -24.15 -43.61
CA SER A 14 3.28 -22.85 -43.08
C SER A 14 2.40 -21.67 -43.49
N ALA A 15 1.78 -21.73 -44.69
CA ALA A 15 0.83 -20.67 -45.10
C ALA A 15 -0.50 -20.74 -44.34
N LEU A 16 -0.94 -21.92 -43.90
CA LEU A 16 -2.15 -22.10 -43.11
C LEU A 16 -1.98 -21.67 -41.64
N SER A 17 -0.76 -21.70 -41.09
CA SER A 17 -0.47 -21.28 -39.73
C SER A 17 -0.41 -19.76 -39.56
N LEU A 18 -0.31 -18.97 -40.63
CA LEU A 18 -0.27 -17.50 -40.60
C LEU A 18 -1.66 -16.86 -40.56
N SER A 19 -2.74 -17.60 -40.79
CA SER A 19 -4.11 -17.05 -40.78
C SER A 19 -4.80 -17.10 -39.40
N SER A 20 -4.08 -17.51 -38.32
CA SER A 20 -4.65 -17.65 -36.99
C SER A 20 -4.74 -16.34 -36.18
N CYS A 21 -4.30 -15.20 -36.71
CA CYS A 21 -4.52 -13.90 -36.09
C CYS A 21 -5.68 -13.17 -36.79
N ASN A 22 -6.89 -13.70 -36.72
CA ASN A 22 -8.06 -12.89 -36.89
C ASN A 22 -8.14 -11.97 -35.66
N LYS A 23 -7.90 -10.68 -35.84
CA LYS A 23 -8.28 -9.68 -34.84
C LYS A 23 -9.81 -9.67 -34.86
N ASP A 24 -10.42 -10.41 -33.92
CA ASP A 24 -11.81 -10.16 -33.60
C ASP A 24 -11.94 -8.68 -33.26
N GLU A 25 -12.74 -7.96 -34.00
CA GLU A 25 -13.06 -6.58 -33.64
C GLU A 25 -13.72 -6.62 -32.28
N LEU A 26 -12.99 -6.14 -31.27
CA LEU A 26 -13.52 -6.02 -29.91
C LEU A 26 -14.74 -5.11 -29.95
N ASN A 27 -15.83 -5.55 -29.32
CA ASN A 27 -17.01 -4.71 -29.18
C ASN A 27 -16.56 -3.35 -28.59
N PRO A 28 -16.82 -2.20 -29.26
CA PRO A 28 -16.46 -0.89 -28.76
C PRO A 28 -17.16 -0.55 -27.43
N GLU A 29 -18.26 -1.24 -27.12
CA GLU A 29 -18.92 -1.14 -25.82
C GLU A 29 -18.28 -2.12 -24.83
N SER A 30 -17.62 -1.57 -23.81
CA SER A 30 -17.10 -2.37 -22.71
C SER A 30 -18.26 -3.02 -21.93
N ILE A 31 -18.21 -4.34 -21.77
CA ILE A 31 -19.13 -5.07 -20.86
C ILE A 31 -18.81 -4.77 -19.37
N ILE A 32 -17.66 -4.14 -19.11
CA ILE A 32 -17.31 -3.69 -17.75
C ILE A 32 -17.94 -2.32 -17.57
N THR A 33 -19.07 -2.27 -16.90
CA THR A 33 -19.64 -1.02 -16.40
C THR A 33 -18.79 -0.58 -15.22
N VAL A 34 -17.98 0.45 -15.42
CA VAL A 34 -17.34 1.13 -14.29
C VAL A 34 -18.44 1.93 -13.62
N ASP A 35 -18.85 1.49 -12.43
CA ASP A 35 -19.72 2.31 -11.60
C ASP A 35 -19.09 3.69 -11.46
N LYS A 36 -19.86 4.75 -11.72
CA LYS A 36 -19.37 6.12 -11.51
C LYS A 36 -19.06 6.26 -10.03
N VAL A 37 -17.79 6.20 -9.68
CA VAL A 37 -17.35 6.49 -8.33
C VAL A 37 -17.66 7.95 -8.04
N GLU A 38 -18.63 8.21 -7.20
CA GLU A 38 -18.87 9.54 -6.67
C GLU A 38 -17.77 9.88 -5.66
N TYR A 39 -16.89 10.79 -6.05
CA TYR A 39 -15.83 11.28 -5.18
C TYR A 39 -16.40 12.22 -4.14
N THR A 40 -16.16 11.93 -2.88
CA THR A 40 -16.41 12.87 -1.79
C THR A 40 -15.36 14.00 -1.79
N PRO A 41 -15.61 15.13 -1.11
CA PRO A 41 -14.57 16.15 -0.92
C PRO A 41 -13.28 15.59 -0.30
N PHE A 42 -13.40 14.58 0.56
CA PHE A 42 -12.26 13.90 1.17
C PHE A 42 -11.47 13.07 0.15
N ASP A 43 -12.14 12.35 -0.75
CA ASP A 43 -11.45 11.63 -1.83
C ASP A 43 -10.62 12.58 -2.71
N LEU A 44 -11.18 13.73 -3.06
CA LEU A 44 -10.48 14.76 -3.84
C LEU A 44 -9.28 15.32 -3.06
N TRP A 45 -9.44 15.52 -1.75
CA TRP A 45 -8.36 15.95 -0.89
C TRP A 45 -7.24 14.90 -0.79
N LEU A 46 -7.59 13.61 -0.66
CA LEU A 46 -6.64 12.50 -0.65
C LEU A 46 -5.87 12.39 -1.97
N ASN A 47 -6.56 12.54 -3.10
CA ASN A 47 -5.89 12.55 -4.39
C ASN A 47 -4.82 13.63 -4.46
N LYS A 48 -5.17 14.86 -4.09
CA LYS A 48 -4.25 16.02 -4.12
C LYS A 48 -3.09 15.90 -3.13
N ASN A 49 -3.30 15.28 -1.95
CA ASN A 49 -2.34 15.32 -0.84
C ASN A 49 -1.57 14.01 -0.65
N TYR A 50 -2.04 12.91 -1.19
CA TYR A 50 -1.43 11.58 -1.06
C TYR A 50 -1.11 10.93 -2.39
N VAL A 51 -2.07 10.91 -3.33
CA VAL A 51 -1.89 10.21 -4.60
C VAL A 51 -0.96 11.00 -5.52
N ASP A 52 -1.27 12.24 -5.82
CA ASP A 52 -0.51 13.07 -6.76
C ASP A 52 0.96 13.27 -6.31
N PRO A 53 1.25 13.66 -5.05
CA PRO A 53 2.61 13.92 -4.63
C PRO A 53 3.42 12.65 -4.34
N TYR A 54 2.81 11.57 -3.80
CA TYR A 54 3.54 10.42 -3.24
C TYR A 54 3.19 9.08 -3.86
N ASN A 55 2.14 9.02 -4.69
CA ASN A 55 1.54 7.76 -5.18
C ASN A 55 1.14 6.84 -4.01
N ILE A 56 0.54 7.41 -2.95
CA ILE A 56 0.06 6.69 -1.78
C ILE A 56 -1.46 6.65 -1.82
N GLN A 57 -2.04 5.47 -1.70
CA GLN A 57 -3.46 5.27 -1.48
C GLN A 57 -3.76 5.29 0.02
N PHE A 58 -4.59 6.23 0.46
CA PHE A 58 -5.11 6.27 1.82
C PHE A 58 -6.52 5.69 1.81
N LYS A 59 -6.64 4.41 2.20
CA LYS A 59 -7.89 3.65 2.15
C LYS A 59 -8.61 3.73 3.49
N TYR A 60 -9.61 4.57 3.56
CA TYR A 60 -10.48 4.71 4.74
C TYR A 60 -11.78 3.91 4.60
N ARG A 61 -12.22 3.62 3.37
CA ARG A 61 -13.34 2.70 3.14
C ARG A 61 -12.88 1.28 3.34
N TYR A 62 -13.68 0.51 4.07
CA TYR A 62 -13.35 -0.89 4.34
C TYR A 62 -13.37 -1.71 3.05
N GLU A 63 -12.29 -2.42 2.81
CA GLU A 63 -12.15 -3.39 1.72
C GLU A 63 -11.74 -4.72 2.33
N ALA A 64 -12.61 -5.72 2.23
CA ALA A 64 -12.38 -7.03 2.84
C ALA A 64 -11.08 -7.71 2.37
N ILE A 65 -10.67 -7.48 1.11
CA ILE A 65 -9.42 -8.04 0.56
C ILE A 65 -8.16 -7.49 1.24
N GLU A 66 -8.25 -6.31 1.86
CA GLU A 66 -7.14 -5.66 2.54
C GLU A 66 -7.09 -5.98 4.04
N ALA A 67 -8.17 -6.57 4.59
CA ALA A 67 -8.25 -6.93 6.00
C ALA A 67 -7.71 -8.35 6.25
N ASP A 68 -7.15 -8.58 7.44
CA ASP A 68 -6.77 -9.92 7.88
C ASP A 68 -8.00 -10.69 8.37
N TYR A 69 -8.29 -11.82 7.71
CA TYR A 69 -9.44 -12.67 8.04
C TYR A 69 -9.34 -13.38 9.40
N ASN A 70 -8.18 -13.34 10.05
CA ASN A 70 -8.01 -13.89 11.39
C ASN A 70 -8.58 -12.99 12.49
N TYR A 71 -8.96 -11.76 12.15
CA TYR A 71 -9.49 -10.78 13.10
C TYR A 71 -10.91 -10.35 12.73
N TYR A 72 -11.68 -9.98 13.75
CA TYR A 72 -12.94 -9.28 13.55
C TYR A 72 -12.65 -7.80 13.34
N THR A 73 -12.85 -7.35 12.11
CA THR A 73 -12.55 -5.96 11.72
C THR A 73 -13.83 -5.21 11.39
N VAL A 74 -13.85 -3.92 11.70
CA VAL A 74 -14.95 -3.01 11.38
C VAL A 74 -14.44 -1.82 10.56
N PRO A 75 -15.29 -1.18 9.76
CA PRO A 75 -14.94 0.03 9.03
C PRO A 75 -14.47 1.15 9.97
N ALA A 76 -13.50 1.93 9.49
CA ALA A 76 -13.09 3.15 10.15
C ALA A 76 -14.18 4.24 10.03
N ASP A 77 -14.36 4.99 11.11
CA ASP A 77 -15.23 6.17 11.13
C ASP A 77 -14.73 7.23 10.12
N TYR A 78 -15.67 7.87 9.43
CA TYR A 78 -15.35 8.80 8.35
C TYR A 78 -14.64 10.05 8.86
N ASP A 79 -15.15 10.67 9.92
CA ASP A 79 -14.61 11.92 10.46
C ASP A 79 -13.23 11.68 11.10
N ASN A 80 -13.09 10.59 11.85
CA ASN A 80 -11.81 10.17 12.40
C ASN A 80 -10.79 9.83 11.32
N SER A 81 -11.23 9.27 10.20
CA SER A 81 -10.36 9.01 9.04
C SER A 81 -9.82 10.30 8.43
N ILE A 82 -10.64 11.37 8.34
CA ILE A 82 -10.21 12.69 7.88
C ILE A 82 -9.14 13.24 8.83
N ILE A 83 -9.42 13.23 10.12
CA ILE A 83 -8.49 13.75 11.14
C ILE A 83 -7.15 13.00 11.05
N LEU A 84 -7.20 11.66 11.03
CA LEU A 84 -6.00 10.84 10.98
C LEU A 84 -5.19 11.06 9.69
N ALA A 85 -5.87 11.25 8.53
CA ALA A 85 -5.18 11.56 7.28
C ALA A 85 -4.42 12.89 7.37
N HIS A 86 -5.01 13.92 7.96
CA HIS A 86 -4.32 15.19 8.18
C HIS A 86 -3.11 15.04 9.10
N LEU A 87 -3.27 14.30 10.20
CA LEU A 87 -2.19 14.06 11.16
C LEU A 87 -1.03 13.28 10.54
N VAL A 88 -1.32 12.20 9.81
CA VAL A 88 -0.29 11.39 9.14
C VAL A 88 0.46 12.22 8.09
N LYS A 89 -0.26 13.03 7.31
CA LYS A 89 0.39 13.90 6.34
C LYS A 89 1.37 14.85 7.03
N TYR A 90 0.90 15.59 8.03
CA TYR A 90 1.68 16.64 8.70
C TYR A 90 2.84 16.07 9.53
N LEU A 91 2.59 15.02 10.33
CA LEU A 91 3.56 14.51 11.30
C LEU A 91 4.48 13.42 10.75
N CYS A 92 4.12 12.79 9.64
CA CYS A 92 4.94 11.76 9.03
C CYS A 92 5.47 12.19 7.66
N LEU A 93 4.61 12.37 6.65
CA LEU A 93 5.05 12.61 5.29
C LEU A 93 5.84 13.92 5.15
N GLU A 94 5.30 15.02 5.65
CA GLU A 94 5.97 16.32 5.60
C GLU A 94 7.26 16.36 6.45
N ALA A 95 7.30 15.61 7.56
CA ALA A 95 8.51 15.47 8.35
C ALA A 95 9.60 14.73 7.59
N TYR A 96 9.26 13.67 6.85
CA TYR A 96 10.22 12.97 5.97
C TYR A 96 10.66 13.83 4.80
N ASP A 97 9.74 14.61 4.21
CA ASP A 97 10.08 15.54 3.13
C ASP A 97 11.07 16.62 3.59
N ALA A 98 10.88 17.12 4.82
CA ALA A 98 11.77 18.13 5.39
C ALA A 98 13.21 17.63 5.59
N VAL A 99 13.39 16.33 5.84
CA VAL A 99 14.72 15.73 6.11
C VAL A 99 15.31 15.09 4.85
N GLY A 100 14.52 14.30 4.13
CA GLY A 100 14.98 13.48 3.00
C GLY A 100 14.58 14.02 1.64
N GLY A 101 13.70 14.99 1.59
CA GLY A 101 13.08 15.49 0.37
C GLY A 101 11.92 14.60 -0.12
N ILE A 102 11.04 15.19 -0.91
CA ILE A 102 9.84 14.53 -1.42
C ILE A 102 10.15 13.26 -2.24
N GLU A 103 11.26 13.24 -2.97
CA GLU A 103 11.67 12.06 -3.76
C GLU A 103 12.05 10.89 -2.87
N PHE A 104 12.63 11.15 -1.69
CA PHE A 104 12.90 10.10 -0.70
C PHE A 104 11.59 9.49 -0.19
N THR A 105 10.65 10.33 0.23
CA THR A 105 9.35 9.87 0.72
C THR A 105 8.60 9.13 -0.38
N ARG A 106 8.56 9.68 -1.58
CA ARG A 106 7.92 9.06 -2.74
C ARG A 106 8.53 7.70 -3.09
N ALA A 107 9.83 7.53 -3.01
CA ALA A 107 10.51 6.29 -3.36
C ALA A 107 10.36 5.20 -2.31
N ASN A 108 10.33 5.56 -1.03
CA ASN A 108 10.52 4.60 0.06
C ASN A 108 9.30 4.39 0.93
N PHE A 109 8.39 5.36 1.08
CA PHE A 109 7.22 5.20 1.92
C PHE A 109 6.22 4.19 1.31
N PRO A 110 5.53 3.39 2.13
CA PRO A 110 4.52 2.43 1.67
C PRO A 110 3.47 3.07 0.76
N LYS A 111 3.03 2.33 -0.25
CA LYS A 111 2.09 2.85 -1.25
C LYS A 111 0.64 2.75 -0.83
N MET A 112 0.38 2.21 0.34
CA MET A 112 -0.96 2.09 0.89
C MET A 112 -0.94 2.30 2.41
N ILE A 113 -1.90 3.09 2.88
CA ILE A 113 -2.31 3.16 4.29
C ILE A 113 -3.75 2.68 4.32
N PHE A 114 -4.03 1.64 5.09
CA PHE A 114 -5.37 1.07 5.24
C PHE A 114 -5.85 1.22 6.68
N LEU A 115 -7.08 1.70 6.86
CA LEU A 115 -7.66 1.99 8.16
C LEU A 115 -8.67 0.92 8.57
N ILE A 116 -8.56 0.48 9.82
CA ILE A 116 -9.51 -0.39 10.52
C ILE A 116 -10.07 0.35 11.72
N GLY A 117 -11.39 0.29 11.90
CA GLY A 117 -12.09 1.02 12.95
C GLY A 117 -11.81 0.51 14.36
N ASP A 118 -11.76 -0.81 14.56
CA ASP A 118 -11.49 -1.42 15.86
C ASP A 118 -10.03 -1.90 15.95
N TYR A 119 -9.60 -2.29 17.15
CA TYR A 119 -8.31 -2.95 17.34
C TYR A 119 -8.39 -4.41 16.90
N GLU A 120 -7.27 -4.91 16.39
CA GLU A 120 -7.09 -6.33 16.16
C GLU A 120 -6.58 -6.98 17.45
N TYR A 121 -7.37 -7.89 18.03
CA TYR A 121 -7.05 -8.54 19.30
C TYR A 121 -6.40 -9.90 19.06
N LYS A 122 -5.20 -10.09 19.61
CA LYS A 122 -4.55 -11.40 19.64
C LYS A 122 -5.16 -12.30 20.71
N ASN A 123 -4.99 -13.61 20.56
CA ASN A 123 -5.51 -14.61 21.51
C ASN A 123 -5.01 -14.42 22.97
N ASN A 124 -3.90 -13.73 23.16
CA ASN A 124 -3.35 -13.40 24.49
C ASN A 124 -3.89 -12.10 25.08
N GLY A 125 -4.87 -11.47 24.41
CA GLY A 125 -5.47 -10.20 24.83
C GLY A 125 -4.67 -8.94 24.47
N SER A 126 -3.50 -9.06 23.83
CA SER A 126 -2.78 -7.90 23.32
C SER A 126 -3.43 -7.38 22.04
N ILE A 127 -3.30 -6.08 21.80
CA ILE A 127 -3.79 -5.41 20.60
C ILE A 127 -2.66 -5.22 19.57
N VAL A 128 -3.04 -5.27 18.30
CA VAL A 128 -2.19 -4.87 17.18
C VAL A 128 -2.58 -3.43 16.83
N LEU A 129 -1.65 -2.51 16.95
CA LEU A 129 -1.87 -1.08 16.63
C LEU A 129 -1.68 -0.78 15.16
N GLY A 130 -0.87 -1.59 14.49
CA GLY A 130 -0.61 -1.53 13.07
C GLY A 130 0.38 -2.59 12.65
N THR A 131 0.46 -2.82 11.37
CA THR A 131 1.40 -3.77 10.75
C THR A 131 1.90 -3.20 9.43
N ALA A 132 3.13 -3.58 9.03
CA ALA A 132 3.62 -3.38 7.68
C ALA A 132 3.60 -4.71 6.94
N GLU A 133 2.87 -4.77 5.84
CA GLU A 133 2.76 -5.98 5.03
C GLU A 133 3.60 -5.84 3.75
N GLY A 134 4.66 -6.66 3.68
CA GLY A 134 5.48 -6.78 2.47
C GLY A 134 6.11 -5.48 1.95
N GLY A 135 6.30 -4.48 2.82
CA GLY A 135 6.83 -3.17 2.43
C GLY A 135 5.88 -2.30 1.60
N ARG A 136 4.64 -2.74 1.37
CA ARG A 136 3.66 -2.05 0.51
C ARG A 136 2.58 -1.31 1.27
N LYS A 137 2.15 -1.86 2.39
CA LYS A 137 0.96 -1.41 3.13
C LYS A 137 1.29 -1.20 4.60
N ILE A 138 0.84 -0.09 5.16
CA ILE A 138 0.71 0.10 6.60
C ILE A 138 -0.78 -0.01 6.94
N LEU A 139 -1.12 -0.93 7.82
CA LEU A 139 -2.43 -1.05 8.44
C LEU A 139 -2.43 -0.24 9.73
N LEU A 140 -3.47 0.55 9.96
CA LEU A 140 -3.70 1.27 11.22
C LEU A 140 -5.04 0.86 11.81
N THR A 141 -5.05 0.44 13.06
CA THR A 141 -6.24 -0.06 13.75
C THR A 141 -6.72 0.92 14.82
N GLY A 142 -7.94 0.70 15.33
CA GLY A 142 -8.49 1.48 16.43
C GLY A 142 -8.88 2.91 16.08
N VAL A 143 -9.14 3.20 14.80
CA VAL A 143 -9.44 4.56 14.33
C VAL A 143 -10.71 5.12 14.96
N ASN A 144 -11.69 4.27 15.29
CA ASN A 144 -12.95 4.69 15.91
C ASN A 144 -12.80 5.17 17.35
N TYR A 145 -11.62 4.98 17.96
CA TYR A 145 -11.34 5.46 19.32
C TYR A 145 -10.57 6.79 19.35
N LEU A 146 -10.23 7.34 18.17
CA LEU A 146 -9.39 8.54 18.05
C LEU A 146 -9.93 9.73 18.84
N ASP A 147 -11.25 9.97 18.83
CA ASP A 147 -11.90 11.06 19.57
C ASP A 147 -11.61 11.02 21.07
N GLY A 148 -11.45 9.82 21.63
CA GLY A 148 -11.17 9.64 23.05
C GLY A 148 -9.79 10.10 23.51
N PHE A 149 -8.89 10.45 22.55
CA PHE A 149 -7.52 10.83 22.86
C PHE A 149 -6.86 11.79 21.87
N ILE A 150 -7.66 12.44 21.02
CA ILE A 150 -7.14 13.41 20.02
C ILE A 150 -6.33 14.54 20.67
N ASP A 151 -6.68 14.97 21.86
CA ASP A 151 -5.97 16.00 22.61
C ASP A 151 -4.78 15.47 23.43
N ASN A 152 -4.50 14.17 23.35
CA ASN A 152 -3.42 13.53 24.11
C ASN A 152 -2.28 13.10 23.18
N ILE A 153 -1.24 13.93 23.11
CA ILE A 153 -0.08 13.71 22.23
C ILE A 153 0.65 12.39 22.52
N ASP A 154 0.73 11.97 23.77
CA ASP A 154 1.40 10.71 24.13
C ASP A 154 0.64 9.51 23.62
N LYS A 155 -0.70 9.54 23.69
CA LYS A 155 -1.54 8.49 23.11
C LYS A 155 -1.47 8.50 21.60
N LEU A 156 -1.59 9.65 20.93
CA LEU A 156 -1.44 9.76 19.48
C LEU A 156 -0.10 9.20 19.02
N ASN A 157 0.98 9.54 19.72
CA ASN A 157 2.30 9.00 19.41
C ASN A 157 2.33 7.49 19.59
N ASN A 158 1.86 6.97 20.72
CA ASN A 158 1.91 5.54 20.99
C ASN A 158 1.04 4.70 20.05
N TYR A 159 -0.14 5.19 19.68
CA TYR A 159 -1.10 4.44 18.87
C TYR A 159 -0.86 4.55 17.36
N TYR A 160 -0.36 5.70 16.88
CA TYR A 160 -0.22 5.91 15.43
C TYR A 160 1.21 6.28 15.00
N PHE A 161 1.79 7.37 15.51
CA PHE A 161 3.02 7.87 14.91
C PHE A 161 4.21 6.97 15.15
N LYS A 162 4.38 6.47 16.37
CA LYS A 162 5.42 5.48 16.70
C LYS A 162 5.27 4.23 15.83
N THR A 163 4.05 3.77 15.62
CA THR A 163 3.77 2.61 14.75
C THR A 163 4.16 2.90 13.32
N ILE A 164 3.73 4.02 12.74
CA ILE A 164 4.06 4.41 11.36
C ILE A 164 5.58 4.52 11.17
N HIS A 165 6.28 5.20 12.07
CA HIS A 165 7.74 5.35 12.01
C HIS A 165 8.45 4.01 12.18
N HIS A 166 7.98 3.15 13.08
CA HIS A 166 8.51 1.81 13.31
C HIS A 166 8.39 0.95 12.05
N GLU A 167 7.20 0.86 11.48
CA GLU A 167 6.95 0.07 10.28
C GLU A 167 7.70 0.61 9.06
N PHE A 168 7.77 1.93 8.92
CA PHE A 168 8.55 2.53 7.85
C PHE A 168 10.06 2.25 8.00
N THR A 169 10.57 2.24 9.22
CA THR A 169 11.98 1.88 9.49
C THR A 169 12.25 0.42 9.11
N HIS A 170 11.34 -0.51 9.40
CA HIS A 170 11.46 -1.89 8.94
C HIS A 170 11.56 -1.97 7.41
N ILE A 171 10.72 -1.23 6.70
CA ILE A 171 10.73 -1.20 5.23
C ILE A 171 12.05 -0.66 4.69
N LEU A 172 12.56 0.43 5.27
CA LEU A 172 13.87 0.97 4.90
C LEU A 172 14.99 -0.05 5.12
N ASN A 173 15.02 -0.71 6.27
CA ASN A 173 16.03 -1.72 6.59
C ASN A 173 15.98 -2.95 5.67
N GLN A 174 14.79 -3.30 5.17
CA GLN A 174 14.61 -4.42 4.25
C GLN A 174 14.98 -4.06 2.80
N THR A 175 14.92 -2.79 2.43
CA THR A 175 15.09 -2.32 1.06
C THR A 175 16.41 -1.60 0.81
N LYS A 176 17.15 -1.22 1.85
CA LYS A 176 18.41 -0.48 1.78
C LYS A 176 19.52 -1.25 2.47
N ASP A 177 20.61 -1.43 1.76
CA ASP A 177 21.82 -1.98 2.36
C ASP A 177 22.40 -0.99 3.39
N MET A 178 22.68 -1.52 4.60
CA MET A 178 23.39 -0.74 5.61
C MET A 178 24.85 -0.51 5.16
N PRO A 179 25.39 0.70 5.32
CA PRO A 179 26.81 0.90 5.09
C PRO A 179 27.67 -0.05 5.92
N THR A 180 28.73 -0.62 5.33
CA THR A 180 29.61 -1.55 6.05
C THR A 180 30.18 -0.94 7.34
N SER A 181 30.37 0.39 7.36
CA SER A 181 30.79 1.13 8.55
C SER A 181 29.82 1.03 9.73
N TYR A 182 28.53 0.74 9.49
CA TYR A 182 27.56 0.59 10.56
C TYR A 182 27.90 -0.55 11.51
N GLN A 183 28.47 -1.65 10.99
CA GLN A 183 28.89 -2.81 11.78
C GLN A 183 30.02 -2.50 12.77
N PHE A 184 30.71 -1.39 12.58
CA PHE A 184 31.83 -0.98 13.46
C PHE A 184 31.41 0.04 14.52
N VAL A 185 30.15 0.50 14.54
CA VAL A 185 29.68 1.49 15.52
C VAL A 185 29.62 0.86 16.93
N THR A 186 29.14 -0.36 17.03
CA THR A 186 29.02 -1.08 18.32
C THR A 186 29.45 -2.54 18.16
N PRO A 187 30.72 -2.82 17.73
CA PRO A 187 31.14 -4.20 17.46
C PRO A 187 31.15 -5.07 18.72
N ALA A 188 31.27 -4.48 19.92
CA ALA A 188 31.27 -5.19 21.19
C ALA A 188 29.85 -5.64 21.64
N ASP A 189 28.79 -5.09 21.04
CA ASP A 189 27.41 -5.42 21.38
C ASP A 189 26.85 -6.62 20.58
N TYR A 190 27.59 -7.04 19.54
CA TYR A 190 27.27 -8.24 18.78
C TYR A 190 27.78 -9.46 19.55
N VAL A 191 26.92 -10.13 20.28
CA VAL A 191 27.21 -11.43 20.92
C VAL A 191 26.84 -12.54 19.95
N ALA A 192 27.76 -13.52 19.84
CA ALA A 192 27.59 -14.69 18.98
C ALA A 192 26.58 -15.69 19.57
#